data_f6bc8c2c74f8e2766c946239feaf5f78
#
_entry.id   f6bc8c2c74f8e2766c946239feaf5f78
#
_cell.length_a   1.000
_cell.length_b   1.000
_cell.length_c   1.000
_cell.angle_alpha   90.00
_cell.angle_beta   90.00
_cell.angle_gamma   90.00
#
_symmetry.space_group_name_H-M   'P 1'
#
loop_
_entity.id
_entity.type
_entity.pdbx_description
1 polymer ?
#
loop_
_entity_poly.entity_id
_entity_poly.type
_entity_poly.pdbx_seq_one_letter_code
_entity_poly.pdbx_strand_id
1 'polypeptide(L)'
;MPAKPYAPSHIGSVASTYTSMRIAGAVKDSLVDLVCEELDRLVPLMEVATLDNDAERKTLDDAQRTRLNYNRTRELMIDRIKHVESVGSAAVQGGIEHLEKFLGRLMRHCEEAASRDRVSTIKPRHLEIALHSMGKG
;
A
#
# COMPACT_ATOMS: atom_id res chain seq x y z
N MET A 1 -11.81 17.57 8.16
CA MET A 1 -11.15 17.52 6.84
C MET A 1 -10.55 16.14 6.60
N PRO A 2 -10.73 15.58 5.42
CA PRO A 2 -10.11 14.30 5.13
C PRO A 2 -8.59 14.41 5.12
N ALA A 3 -7.93 13.36 5.53
CA ALA A 3 -6.47 13.30 5.53
C ALA A 3 -5.94 13.32 4.08
N LYS A 4 -4.78 13.92 3.89
CA LYS A 4 -4.14 13.95 2.57
C LYS A 4 -3.60 12.55 2.24
N PRO A 5 -3.72 12.10 0.98
CA PRO A 5 -3.14 10.83 0.58
C PRO A 5 -1.61 10.92 0.53
N TYR A 6 -0.97 9.77 0.34
CA TYR A 6 0.48 9.74 0.14
C TYR A 6 0.87 10.53 -1.10
N ALA A 7 2.04 11.16 -1.07
CA ALA A 7 2.59 11.78 -2.27
C ALA A 7 2.96 10.69 -3.29
N PRO A 8 2.72 10.90 -4.60
CA PRO A 8 3.10 9.92 -5.61
C PRO A 8 4.59 9.57 -5.59
N SER A 9 5.46 10.53 -5.33
CA SER A 9 6.90 10.29 -5.22
C SER A 9 7.24 9.36 -4.06
N HIS A 10 6.54 9.49 -2.94
CA HIS A 10 6.74 8.61 -1.79
C HIS A 10 6.29 7.19 -2.10
N ILE A 11 5.09 7.03 -2.66
CA ILE A 11 4.59 5.72 -3.08
C ILE A 11 5.53 5.09 -4.12
N GLY A 12 6.01 5.88 -5.06
CA GLY A 12 6.99 5.42 -6.05
C GLY A 12 8.27 4.91 -5.41
N SER A 13 8.77 5.60 -4.38
CA SER A 13 9.96 5.18 -3.64
C SER A 13 9.76 3.85 -2.93
N VAL A 14 8.61 3.67 -2.29
CA VAL A 14 8.28 2.40 -1.62
C VAL A 14 8.14 1.28 -2.64
N ALA A 15 7.39 1.51 -3.72
CA ALA A 15 7.20 0.52 -4.78
C ALA A 15 8.52 0.11 -5.43
N SER A 16 9.46 1.04 -5.57
CA SER A 16 10.77 0.77 -6.15
C SER A 16 11.63 -0.17 -5.31
N THR A 17 11.27 -0.42 -4.06
CA THR A 17 11.97 -1.43 -3.25
C THR A 17 11.60 -2.85 -3.66
N TYR A 18 10.54 -3.03 -4.45
CA TYR A 18 10.02 -4.33 -4.87
C TYR A 18 10.29 -4.66 -6.33
N THR A 19 10.83 -3.74 -7.09
CA THR A 19 11.19 -3.96 -8.49
C THR A 19 12.38 -3.10 -8.87
N SER A 20 13.23 -3.62 -9.77
CA SER A 20 14.33 -2.86 -10.33
C SER A 20 13.91 -2.05 -11.55
N MET A 21 12.69 -2.24 -12.03
CA MET A 21 12.18 -1.52 -13.20
C MET A 21 11.81 -0.08 -12.85
N ARG A 22 11.84 0.80 -13.86
CA ARG A 22 11.33 2.16 -13.70
C ARG A 22 9.82 2.12 -13.65
N ILE A 23 9.24 3.03 -12.89
CA ILE A 23 7.79 3.16 -12.75
C ILE A 23 7.36 4.48 -13.37
N ALA A 24 6.49 4.44 -14.37
CA ALA A 24 6.00 5.64 -15.03
C ALA A 24 5.24 6.54 -14.04
N GLY A 25 5.29 7.86 -14.23
CA GLY A 25 4.63 8.81 -13.35
C GLY A 25 3.13 8.56 -13.21
N ALA A 26 2.46 8.25 -14.32
CA ALA A 26 1.02 7.92 -14.28
C ALA A 26 0.74 6.69 -13.44
N VAL A 27 1.65 5.71 -13.41
CA VAL A 27 1.52 4.53 -12.55
C VAL A 27 1.64 4.92 -11.08
N LYS A 28 2.58 5.78 -10.74
CA LYS A 28 2.74 6.25 -9.35
C LYS A 28 1.47 6.93 -8.85
N ASP A 29 0.84 7.75 -9.68
CA ASP A 29 -0.42 8.42 -9.34
C ASP A 29 -1.52 7.38 -9.07
N SER A 30 -1.62 6.36 -9.92
CA SER A 30 -2.60 5.29 -9.75
C SER A 30 -2.33 4.46 -8.50
N LEU A 31 -1.06 4.24 -8.17
CA LEU A 31 -0.69 3.48 -6.96
C LEU A 31 -1.16 4.18 -5.68
N VAL A 32 -1.15 5.51 -5.65
CA VAL A 32 -1.68 6.27 -4.50
C VAL A 32 -3.14 5.90 -4.28
N ASP A 33 -3.94 5.93 -5.34
CA ASP A 33 -5.36 5.59 -5.25
C ASP A 33 -5.58 4.14 -4.83
N LEU A 34 -4.78 3.22 -5.38
CA LEU A 34 -4.89 1.80 -5.07
C LEU A 34 -4.55 1.50 -3.61
N VAL A 35 -3.52 2.15 -3.08
CA VAL A 35 -3.16 1.99 -1.66
C VAL A 35 -4.27 2.53 -0.77
N CYS A 36 -4.87 3.67 -1.13
CA CYS A 36 -5.98 4.23 -0.38
C CYS A 36 -7.21 3.33 -0.43
N GLU A 37 -7.50 2.73 -1.59
CA GLU A 37 -8.60 1.76 -1.72
C GLU A 37 -8.35 0.52 -0.86
N GLU A 38 -7.11 0.05 -0.83
CA GLU A 38 -6.74 -1.09 0.00
C GLU A 38 -6.91 -0.75 1.48
N LEU A 39 -6.56 0.47 1.86
CA LEU A 39 -6.76 0.96 3.22
C LEU A 39 -8.25 1.04 3.58
N ASP A 40 -9.09 1.44 2.64
CA ASP A 40 -10.55 1.45 2.83
C ASP A 40 -11.08 0.07 3.19
N ARG A 41 -10.50 -0.98 2.63
CA ARG A 41 -10.89 -2.36 2.93
C ARG A 41 -10.28 -2.85 4.24
N LEU A 42 -9.04 -2.45 4.50
CA LEU A 42 -8.27 -2.94 5.66
C LEU A 42 -8.79 -2.39 6.98
N VAL A 43 -9.07 -1.10 7.06
CA VAL A 43 -9.42 -0.45 8.32
C VAL A 43 -10.63 -1.07 9.00
N PRO A 44 -11.76 -1.33 8.30
CA PRO A 44 -12.90 -2.00 8.95
C PRO A 44 -12.55 -3.38 9.51
N LEU A 45 -11.69 -4.14 8.81
CA LEU A 45 -11.26 -5.46 9.26
C LEU A 45 -10.40 -5.36 10.53
N MET A 46 -9.53 -4.36 10.59
CA MET A 46 -8.70 -4.10 11.77
C MET A 46 -9.55 -3.66 12.96
N GLU A 47 -10.60 -2.87 12.73
CA GLU A 47 -11.52 -2.48 13.79
C GLU A 47 -12.20 -3.69 14.39
N VAL A 48 -12.69 -4.60 13.55
CA VAL A 48 -13.33 -5.84 14.03
C VAL A 48 -12.34 -6.67 14.86
N ALA A 49 -11.12 -6.83 14.36
CA ALA A 49 -10.08 -7.59 15.07
C ALA A 49 -9.72 -6.95 16.42
N THR A 50 -9.68 -5.62 16.47
CA THR A 50 -9.36 -4.88 17.69
C THR A 50 -10.47 -5.02 18.75
N LEU A 51 -11.72 -5.02 18.30
CA LEU A 51 -12.86 -5.19 19.21
C LEU A 51 -12.93 -6.61 19.79
N ASP A 52 -12.46 -7.59 19.03
CA ASP A 52 -12.49 -8.99 19.46
C ASP A 52 -11.27 -9.41 20.27
N ASN A 53 -10.10 -8.88 19.95
CA ASN A 53 -8.84 -9.29 20.54
C ASN A 53 -7.88 -8.12 20.70
N ASP A 54 -7.01 -8.19 21.69
CA ASP A 54 -5.90 -7.26 21.81
C ASP A 54 -4.90 -7.50 20.68
N ALA A 55 -4.58 -6.46 19.92
CA ALA A 55 -3.63 -6.58 18.83
C ALA A 55 -2.22 -6.78 19.39
N GLU A 56 -1.54 -7.82 18.94
CA GLU A 56 -0.15 -8.03 19.28
C GLU A 56 0.73 -6.96 18.65
N ARG A 57 1.67 -6.47 19.43
CA ARG A 57 2.61 -5.48 18.96
C ARG A 57 3.67 -6.17 18.10
N LYS A 58 3.79 -5.75 16.86
CA LYS A 58 4.80 -6.27 15.94
C LYS A 58 5.97 -5.31 15.80
N THR A 59 7.15 -5.87 15.76
CA THR A 59 8.35 -5.09 15.50
C THR A 59 8.68 -5.17 14.00
N LEU A 60 9.02 -4.05 13.41
CA LEU A 60 9.41 -4.00 12.01
C LEU A 60 10.93 -4.11 11.93
N ASP A 61 11.40 -5.18 11.32
CA ASP A 61 12.82 -5.52 11.34
C ASP A 61 13.62 -5.06 10.12
N ASP A 62 12.93 -4.63 9.07
CA ASP A 62 13.60 -4.27 7.83
C ASP A 62 13.90 -2.76 7.77
N ALA A 63 14.93 -2.35 8.51
CA ALA A 63 15.31 -0.95 8.63
C ALA A 63 15.95 -0.37 7.36
N GLN A 64 16.37 -1.22 6.42
CA GLN A 64 17.02 -0.77 5.20
C GLN A 64 16.04 -0.51 4.06
N ARG A 65 14.84 -1.01 4.18
CA ARG A 65 13.82 -0.85 3.15
C ARG A 65 13.07 0.47 3.34
N THR A 66 12.79 1.16 2.23
CA THR A 66 11.94 2.35 2.27
C THR A 66 10.51 1.94 2.63
N ARG A 67 9.98 2.52 3.69
CA ARG A 67 8.67 2.16 4.21
C ARG A 67 7.67 3.29 4.04
N LEU A 68 6.39 2.93 4.06
CA LEU A 68 5.32 3.90 4.03
C LEU A 68 5.41 4.82 5.26
N ASN A 69 5.13 6.09 5.05
CA ASN A 69 5.20 7.12 6.09
C ASN A 69 4.23 6.79 7.23
N TYR A 70 4.77 6.64 8.44
CA TYR A 70 3.99 6.29 9.62
C TYR A 70 2.90 7.31 9.93
N ASN A 71 3.27 8.58 9.99
CA ASN A 71 2.33 9.64 10.36
C ASN A 71 1.20 9.77 9.33
N ARG A 72 1.54 9.69 8.05
CA ARG A 72 0.54 9.77 6.99
C ARG A 72 -0.40 8.57 7.05
N THR A 73 0.15 7.37 7.25
CA THR A 73 -0.66 6.15 7.38
C THR A 73 -1.60 6.27 8.58
N ARG A 74 -1.10 6.76 9.72
CA ARG A 74 -1.92 6.97 10.90
C ARG A 74 -3.07 7.93 10.63
N GLU A 75 -2.79 9.05 9.97
CA GLU A 75 -3.82 10.05 9.64
C GLU A 75 -4.88 9.46 8.71
N LEU A 76 -4.46 8.68 7.71
CA LEU A 76 -5.38 8.04 6.78
C LEU A 76 -6.26 7.00 7.47
N MET A 77 -5.70 6.25 8.43
CA MET A 77 -6.46 5.28 9.21
C MET A 77 -7.45 5.97 10.13
N ILE A 78 -7.04 7.06 10.80
CA ILE A 78 -7.92 7.85 11.67
C ILE A 78 -9.12 8.36 10.89
N ASP A 79 -8.90 8.78 9.66
CA ASP A 79 -9.93 9.30 8.78
C ASP A 79 -11.00 8.24 8.44
N ARG A 80 -10.70 6.98 8.61
CA ARG A 80 -11.54 5.84 8.20
C ARG A 80 -12.17 5.06 9.35
N ILE A 81 -11.71 5.24 10.58
CA ILE A 81 -12.28 4.50 11.72
C ILE A 81 -13.70 4.99 12.01
N LYS A 82 -14.57 4.08 12.44
CA LYS A 82 -15.97 4.37 12.73
C LYS A 82 -16.43 3.85 14.09
N HIS A 83 -15.77 2.82 14.60
CA HIS A 83 -16.21 2.09 15.78
C HIS A 83 -15.23 2.08 16.94
N VAL A 84 -14.00 2.52 16.70
CA VAL A 84 -12.97 2.69 17.73
C VAL A 84 -12.61 4.17 17.83
N GLU A 85 -12.07 4.58 18.97
CA GLU A 85 -11.82 6.00 19.23
C GLU A 85 -10.47 6.49 18.76
N SER A 86 -9.51 5.59 18.60
CA SER A 86 -8.13 5.97 18.25
C SER A 86 -7.42 4.86 17.52
N VAL A 87 -6.27 5.20 16.93
CA VAL A 87 -5.42 4.27 16.20
C VAL A 87 -4.08 4.21 16.93
N GLY A 88 -3.76 3.05 17.51
CA GLY A 88 -2.50 2.85 18.22
C GLY A 88 -1.35 2.52 17.27
N SER A 89 -0.12 2.59 17.80
CA SER A 89 1.08 2.36 16.98
C SER A 89 1.14 0.95 16.38
N ALA A 90 0.69 -0.06 17.13
CA ALA A 90 0.67 -1.43 16.59
C ALA A 90 -0.27 -1.55 15.38
N ALA A 91 -1.41 -0.87 15.42
CA ALA A 91 -2.35 -0.86 14.30
C ALA A 91 -1.75 -0.17 13.08
N VAL A 92 -1.06 0.95 13.27
CA VAL A 92 -0.41 1.66 12.16
C VAL A 92 0.68 0.77 11.54
N GLN A 93 1.51 0.14 12.36
CA GLN A 93 2.56 -0.75 11.87
C GLN A 93 1.98 -1.95 11.11
N GLY A 94 0.92 -2.54 11.63
CA GLY A 94 0.22 -3.63 10.95
C GLY A 94 -0.38 -3.19 9.61
N GLY A 95 -0.94 -2.00 9.58
CA GLY A 95 -1.45 -1.40 8.34
C GLY A 95 -0.36 -1.18 7.32
N ILE A 96 0.77 -0.64 7.74
CA ILE A 96 1.93 -0.43 6.85
C ILE A 96 2.40 -1.77 6.28
N GLU A 97 2.55 -2.80 7.10
CA GLU A 97 2.95 -4.13 6.63
C GLU A 97 1.99 -4.66 5.57
N HIS A 98 0.70 -4.55 5.83
CA HIS A 98 -0.32 -5.02 4.89
C HIS A 98 -0.23 -4.29 3.54
N LEU A 99 -0.15 -2.96 3.60
CA LEU A 99 -0.08 -2.14 2.39
C LEU A 99 1.21 -2.39 1.62
N GLU A 100 2.33 -2.59 2.31
CA GLU A 100 3.60 -2.89 1.66
C GLU A 100 3.57 -4.26 0.99
N LYS A 101 2.95 -5.26 1.62
CA LYS A 101 2.77 -6.58 0.99
C LYS A 101 1.90 -6.46 -0.24
N PHE A 102 0.84 -5.66 -0.18
CA PHE A 102 0.00 -5.39 -1.33
C PHE A 102 0.80 -4.75 -2.47
N LEU A 103 1.58 -3.72 -2.18
CA LEU A 103 2.44 -3.07 -3.17
C LEU A 103 3.46 -4.05 -3.76
N GLY A 104 4.05 -4.90 -2.91
CA GLY A 104 5.03 -5.89 -3.37
C GLY A 104 4.42 -6.89 -4.34
N ARG A 105 3.23 -7.40 -4.04
CA ARG A 105 2.52 -8.30 -4.96
C ARG A 105 2.17 -7.61 -6.27
N LEU A 106 1.68 -6.38 -6.16
CA LEU A 106 1.29 -5.59 -7.33
C LEU A 106 2.50 -5.33 -8.23
N MET A 107 3.62 -4.92 -7.65
CA MET A 107 4.85 -4.67 -8.42
C MET A 107 5.37 -5.93 -9.11
N ARG A 108 5.26 -7.09 -8.48
CA ARG A 108 5.65 -8.35 -9.10
C ARG A 108 4.81 -8.63 -10.36
N HIS A 109 3.51 -8.46 -10.26
CA HIS A 109 2.63 -8.66 -11.41
C HIS A 109 2.88 -7.62 -12.51
N CYS A 110 3.15 -6.38 -12.13
CA CYS A 110 3.51 -5.33 -13.10
C CYS A 110 4.82 -5.66 -13.81
N GLU A 111 5.81 -6.15 -13.06
CA GLU A 111 7.10 -6.52 -13.61
C GLU A 111 6.96 -7.68 -14.60
N GLU A 112 6.15 -8.67 -14.29
CA GLU A 112 5.86 -9.78 -15.22
C GLU A 112 5.22 -9.27 -16.50
N ALA A 113 4.24 -8.36 -16.39
CA ALA A 113 3.57 -7.79 -17.55
C ALA A 113 4.54 -6.99 -18.43
N ALA A 114 5.39 -6.17 -17.80
CA ALA A 114 6.39 -5.39 -18.51
C ALA A 114 7.43 -6.28 -19.18
N SER A 115 7.86 -7.36 -18.51
CA SER A 115 8.81 -8.32 -19.07
C SER A 115 8.25 -9.03 -20.29
N ARG A 116 6.97 -9.40 -20.27
CA ARG A 116 6.31 -10.01 -21.45
C ARG A 116 6.24 -9.05 -22.61
N ASP A 117 6.11 -7.77 -22.32
CA ASP A 117 6.07 -6.69 -23.31
C ASP A 117 7.48 -6.25 -23.74
N ARG A 118 8.52 -6.84 -23.16
CA ARG A 118 9.93 -6.58 -23.44
C ARG A 118 10.35 -5.15 -23.21
N VAL A 119 9.78 -4.52 -22.18
CA VAL A 119 10.17 -3.16 -21.78
C VAL A 119 10.68 -3.16 -20.35
N SER A 120 11.47 -2.16 -19.99
CA SER A 120 12.06 -2.05 -18.65
C SER A 120 11.38 -0.98 -17.79
N THR A 121 10.27 -0.43 -18.26
CA THR A 121 9.49 0.55 -17.53
C THR A 121 8.07 0.03 -17.35
N ILE A 122 7.57 0.09 -16.12
CA ILE A 122 6.18 -0.27 -15.82
C ILE A 122 5.30 0.91 -16.24
N LYS A 123 4.39 0.65 -17.17
CA LYS A 123 3.48 1.65 -17.74
C LYS A 123 2.04 1.34 -17.30
N PRO A 124 1.10 2.29 -17.48
CA PRO A 124 -0.30 2.07 -17.08
C PRO A 124 -0.91 0.77 -17.60
N ARG A 125 -0.60 0.38 -18.84
CA ARG A 125 -1.12 -0.89 -19.38
C ARG A 125 -0.64 -2.11 -18.59
N HIS A 126 0.57 -2.06 -18.05
CA HIS A 126 1.10 -3.17 -17.23
C HIS A 126 0.39 -3.21 -15.87
N LEU A 127 0.05 -2.07 -15.33
CA LEU A 127 -0.71 -1.97 -14.10
C LEU A 127 -2.11 -2.56 -14.27
N GLU A 128 -2.78 -2.25 -15.38
CA GLU A 128 -4.10 -2.83 -15.68
C GLU A 128 -4.04 -4.35 -15.76
N ILE A 129 -3.04 -4.89 -16.45
CA ILE A 129 -2.84 -6.34 -16.55
C ILE A 129 -2.60 -6.94 -15.15
N ALA A 130 -1.77 -6.28 -14.34
CA ALA A 130 -1.47 -6.74 -12.98
C ALA A 130 -2.72 -6.79 -12.12
N LEU A 131 -3.53 -5.74 -12.16
CA LEU A 131 -4.77 -5.66 -11.39
C LEU A 131 -5.75 -6.75 -11.80
N HIS A 132 -5.87 -6.99 -13.10
CA HIS A 132 -6.71 -8.07 -13.61
C HIS A 132 -6.22 -9.44 -13.12
N SER A 133 -4.91 -9.68 -13.18
CA SER A 133 -4.30 -10.91 -12.67
C SER A 133 -4.55 -11.13 -11.19
N MET A 134 -4.65 -10.06 -10.41
CA MET A 134 -4.93 -10.12 -8.98
C MET A 134 -6.42 -10.17 -8.66
N GLY A 135 -7.28 -10.22 -9.67
CA GLY A 135 -8.73 -10.24 -9.48
C GLY A 135 -9.33 -8.89 -9.10
N LYS A 136 -8.63 -7.80 -9.35
CA LYS A 136 -9.05 -6.44 -8.99
C LYS A 136 -9.46 -5.59 -10.20
N GLY A 137 -9.34 -6.12 -11.38
CA GLY A 137 -9.64 -5.40 -12.61
C GLY A 137 -11.09 -5.42 -13.01
#